data_e5c6c1af2edd27da030872e2173b13cf
#
_entry.id   e5c6c1af2edd27da030872e2173b13cf
#
_cell.length_a   1.000
_cell.length_b   1.000
_cell.length_c   1.000
_cell.angle_alpha   90.00
_cell.angle_beta   90.00
_cell.angle_gamma   90.00
#
_symmetry.space_group_name_H-M   'P 1'
#
loop_
_entity.id
_entity.type
_entity.pdbx_description
1 polymer ?
#
loop_
_entity_poly.entity_id
_entity_poly.type
_entity_poly.pdbx_seq_one_letter_code
_entity_poly.pdbx_strand_id
1 'polypeptide(L)'
;VYNDPVKMMDGSSWAHLMDRAKAAYPNMSEADLNKKINHSSSTRDLAVRIFAEEIAVTKGDFDMSIGTVAQMDMMKVGLMDYDSYEKAEMEIFQPIHQKVVDSGGKGNWGLIRFISPIGSDTYASHMTVSMFKDYKQALNQNINWGEGATPASTKAMLDGIALRDMKYVYMANLIRKVR
;
A
#
# COMPACT_ATOMS: atom_id res chain seq x y z
N VAL A 1 -7.62 -8.90 2.90
CA VAL A 1 -8.28 -7.79 3.62
C VAL A 1 -9.12 -8.43 4.72
N TYR A 2 -8.95 -8.00 5.96
CA TYR A 2 -9.73 -8.46 7.11
C TYR A 2 -10.71 -7.35 7.49
N ASN A 3 -11.98 -7.71 7.67
CA ASN A 3 -13.02 -6.78 8.13
C ASN A 3 -13.12 -6.75 9.67
N ASP A 4 -12.32 -7.59 10.34
CA ASP A 4 -12.30 -7.72 11.79
C ASP A 4 -10.84 -7.77 12.27
N PRO A 5 -10.33 -6.68 12.88
CA PRO A 5 -8.96 -6.62 13.35
C PRO A 5 -8.68 -7.60 14.49
N VAL A 6 -9.68 -7.98 15.29
CA VAL A 6 -9.50 -8.96 16.38
C VAL A 6 -9.20 -10.34 15.80
N LYS A 7 -9.94 -10.77 14.79
CA LYS A 7 -9.68 -12.05 14.09
C LYS A 7 -8.34 -12.09 13.38
N MET A 8 -7.82 -10.94 12.98
CA MET A 8 -6.49 -10.84 12.39
C MET A 8 -5.39 -11.06 13.44
N MET A 9 -5.64 -10.68 14.70
CA MET A 9 -4.66 -10.69 15.79
C MET A 9 -4.71 -11.97 16.64
N ASP A 10 -5.84 -12.68 16.67
CA ASP A 10 -6.09 -13.83 17.56
C ASP A 10 -5.43 -15.17 17.14
N GLY A 11 -4.63 -15.16 16.07
CA GLY A 11 -3.99 -16.36 15.53
C GLY A 11 -4.90 -17.28 14.72
N SER A 12 -6.20 -16.98 14.59
CA SER A 12 -7.14 -17.75 13.79
C SER A 12 -6.73 -17.84 12.31
N SER A 13 -5.93 -16.90 11.85
CA SER A 13 -5.37 -16.91 10.50
C SER A 13 -4.49 -18.14 10.22
N TRP A 14 -3.84 -18.71 11.24
CA TRP A 14 -3.04 -19.93 11.09
C TRP A 14 -3.92 -21.17 10.93
N ALA A 15 -4.97 -21.31 11.74
CA ALA A 15 -5.94 -22.40 11.62
C ALA A 15 -6.60 -22.38 10.23
N HIS A 16 -7.04 -21.21 9.77
CA HIS A 16 -7.58 -21.06 8.42
C HIS A 16 -6.57 -21.34 7.30
N LEU A 17 -5.28 -21.08 7.52
CA LEU A 17 -4.24 -21.42 6.56
C LEU A 17 -4.10 -22.94 6.43
N MET A 18 -4.14 -23.68 7.54
CA MET A 18 -4.08 -25.14 7.54
C MET A 18 -5.32 -25.75 6.87
N ASP A 19 -6.52 -25.26 7.16
CA ASP A 19 -7.75 -25.73 6.52
C ASP A 19 -7.72 -25.52 5.00
N ARG A 20 -7.26 -24.36 4.55
CA ARG A 20 -7.08 -24.07 3.12
C ARG A 20 -5.99 -24.95 2.49
N ALA A 21 -4.91 -25.21 3.21
CA ALA A 21 -3.85 -26.10 2.74
C ALA A 21 -4.35 -27.56 2.59
N LYS A 22 -5.14 -28.05 3.56
CA LYS A 22 -5.79 -29.37 3.49
C LYS A 22 -6.75 -29.45 2.29
N ALA A 23 -7.53 -28.41 2.05
CA ALA A 23 -8.42 -28.34 0.89
C ALA A 23 -7.67 -28.32 -0.45
N ALA A 24 -6.52 -27.61 -0.51
CA ALA A 24 -5.70 -27.51 -1.72
C ALA A 24 -4.86 -28.78 -2.00
N TYR A 25 -4.53 -29.55 -0.96
CA TYR A 25 -3.70 -30.74 -1.01
C TYR A 25 -4.36 -31.91 -0.25
N PRO A 26 -5.52 -32.43 -0.71
CA PRO A 26 -6.32 -33.38 0.05
C PRO A 26 -5.61 -34.72 0.33
N ASN A 27 -4.62 -35.09 -0.48
CA ASN A 27 -3.88 -36.34 -0.36
C ASN A 27 -2.54 -36.18 0.40
N MET A 28 -2.25 -35.00 0.94
CA MET A 28 -1.00 -34.76 1.66
C MET A 28 -1.21 -34.97 3.17
N SER A 29 -0.23 -35.64 3.82
CA SER A 29 -0.28 -35.80 5.27
C SER A 29 -0.19 -34.45 5.98
N GLU A 30 -0.73 -34.34 7.18
CA GLU A 30 -0.65 -33.13 7.98
C GLU A 30 0.79 -32.73 8.30
N ALA A 31 1.67 -33.71 8.51
CA ALA A 31 3.10 -33.50 8.72
C ALA A 31 3.78 -32.86 7.48
N ASP A 32 3.45 -33.35 6.29
CA ASP A 32 3.99 -32.79 5.03
C ASP A 32 3.41 -31.41 4.71
N LEU A 33 2.14 -31.18 5.02
CA LEU A 33 1.52 -29.85 4.92
C LEU A 33 2.21 -28.85 5.85
N ASN A 34 2.43 -29.21 7.11
CA ASN A 34 3.17 -28.37 8.06
C ASN A 34 4.59 -28.08 7.55
N LYS A 35 5.30 -29.08 7.05
CA LYS A 35 6.62 -28.90 6.46
C LYS A 35 6.59 -27.95 5.26
N LYS A 36 5.60 -28.10 4.38
CA LYS A 36 5.43 -27.25 3.19
C LYS A 36 5.10 -25.79 3.56
N ILE A 37 4.23 -25.59 4.54
CA ILE A 37 3.86 -24.25 5.02
C ILE A 37 5.04 -23.59 5.74
N ASN A 38 5.72 -24.33 6.62
CA ASN A 38 6.86 -23.82 7.38
C ASN A 38 8.10 -23.59 6.50
N HIS A 39 8.21 -24.29 5.36
CA HIS A 39 9.30 -24.02 4.41
C HIS A 39 9.28 -22.57 3.90
N SER A 40 8.09 -21.97 3.77
CA SER A 40 8.00 -20.56 3.36
C SER A 40 8.61 -19.59 4.38
N SER A 41 8.65 -19.95 5.67
CA SER A 41 9.29 -19.15 6.71
C SER A 41 10.81 -19.30 6.73
N SER A 42 11.34 -20.44 6.27
CA SER A 42 12.78 -20.69 6.16
C SER A 42 13.47 -19.90 5.03
N THR A 43 12.68 -19.29 4.14
CA THR A 43 13.19 -18.45 3.04
C THR A 43 13.36 -16.98 3.42
N ARG A 44 13.16 -16.63 4.70
CA ARG A 44 13.21 -15.27 5.21
C ARG A 44 14.10 -15.19 6.44
N ASP A 45 15.04 -14.26 6.44
CA ASP A 45 15.85 -13.96 7.62
C ASP A 45 15.08 -13.08 8.61
N LEU A 46 14.25 -12.17 8.08
CA LEU A 46 13.46 -11.24 8.87
C LEU A 46 12.09 -11.01 8.21
N ALA A 47 11.04 -10.97 9.01
CA ALA A 47 9.71 -10.54 8.59
C ALA A 47 9.11 -9.59 9.62
N VAL A 48 8.74 -8.40 9.19
CA VAL A 48 7.97 -7.45 9.99
C VAL A 48 6.54 -7.44 9.48
N ARG A 49 5.59 -7.66 10.38
CA ARG A 49 4.15 -7.52 10.07
C ARG A 49 3.73 -6.10 10.36
N ILE A 50 3.16 -5.46 9.35
CA ILE A 50 2.62 -4.12 9.48
C ILE A 50 1.10 -4.23 9.40
N PHE A 51 0.43 -3.73 10.45
CA PHE A 51 -1.01 -3.51 10.43
C PHE A 51 -1.25 -2.11 9.92
N ALA A 52 -2.12 -1.99 8.93
CA ALA A 52 -2.33 -0.74 8.23
C ALA A 52 -3.82 -0.48 7.98
N GLU A 53 -4.19 0.78 7.88
CA GLU A 53 -5.53 1.28 7.59
C GLU A 53 -5.48 2.12 6.31
N GLU A 54 -6.45 1.91 5.42
CA GLU A 54 -6.65 2.78 4.27
C GLU A 54 -7.37 4.06 4.73
N ILE A 55 -6.69 5.21 4.57
CA ILE A 55 -7.21 6.52 4.97
C ILE A 55 -7.97 7.17 3.82
N ALA A 56 -7.43 7.05 2.60
CA ALA A 56 -8.03 7.66 1.43
C ALA A 56 -7.67 6.87 0.16
N VAL A 57 -8.57 6.92 -0.82
CA VAL A 57 -8.39 6.29 -2.12
C VAL A 57 -9.07 7.12 -3.20
N THR A 58 -8.51 7.16 -4.41
CA THR A 58 -9.17 7.76 -5.57
C THR A 58 -10.36 6.92 -6.01
N LYS A 59 -11.39 7.59 -6.56
CA LYS A 59 -12.55 6.94 -7.12
C LYS A 59 -12.20 6.33 -8.48
N GLY A 60 -12.86 5.22 -8.82
CA GLY A 60 -12.72 4.51 -10.07
C GLY A 60 -12.50 3.02 -9.87
N ASP A 61 -12.82 2.24 -10.89
CA ASP A 61 -12.57 0.79 -10.90
C ASP A 61 -11.24 0.51 -11.59
N PHE A 62 -10.35 -0.18 -10.90
CA PHE A 62 -9.09 -0.63 -11.47
C PHE A 62 -8.93 -2.13 -11.27
N ASP A 63 -9.02 -2.90 -12.38
CA ASP A 63 -8.74 -4.34 -12.33
C ASP A 63 -7.24 -4.61 -12.42
N MET A 64 -6.71 -5.23 -11.38
CA MET A 64 -5.32 -5.67 -11.36
C MET A 64 -5.14 -6.93 -12.21
N SER A 65 -4.63 -6.77 -13.42
CA SER A 65 -4.21 -7.85 -14.31
C SER A 65 -2.72 -8.17 -14.13
N ILE A 66 -2.28 -9.34 -14.63
CA ILE A 66 -0.84 -9.65 -14.69
C ILE A 66 -0.13 -8.55 -15.49
N GLY A 67 0.97 -8.05 -14.98
CA GLY A 67 1.70 -6.90 -15.52
C GLY A 67 1.40 -5.59 -14.81
N THR A 68 0.33 -5.50 -13.99
CA THR A 68 0.05 -4.33 -13.15
C THR A 68 1.26 -3.98 -12.30
N VAL A 69 1.61 -2.70 -12.28
CA VAL A 69 2.70 -2.15 -11.47
C VAL A 69 2.11 -1.35 -10.33
N ALA A 70 2.57 -1.63 -9.12
CA ALA A 70 2.32 -0.82 -7.92
C ALA A 70 3.57 -0.02 -7.59
N GLN A 71 3.46 1.29 -7.49
CA GLN A 71 4.47 2.14 -6.87
C GLN A 71 4.04 2.42 -5.44
N MET A 72 4.92 2.18 -4.50
CA MET A 72 4.71 2.34 -3.07
C MET A 72 5.72 3.36 -2.53
N ASP A 73 5.22 4.51 -2.11
CA ASP A 73 6.05 5.59 -1.59
C ASP A 73 5.96 5.57 -0.05
N MET A 74 7.05 5.22 0.61
CA MET A 74 7.12 5.05 2.06
C MET A 74 7.47 6.36 2.74
N MET A 75 6.55 6.89 3.55
CA MET A 75 6.66 8.18 4.20
C MET A 75 6.89 8.03 5.70
N LYS A 76 7.85 8.79 6.24
CA LYS A 76 7.98 8.99 7.68
C LYS A 76 7.42 10.36 8.04
N VAL A 77 6.43 10.36 8.91
CA VAL A 77 5.77 11.56 9.44
C VAL A 77 5.99 11.58 10.95
N GLY A 78 6.16 12.74 11.54
CA GLY A 78 6.17 12.90 13.00
C GLY A 78 4.83 12.50 13.60
N LEU A 79 4.83 11.85 14.76
CA LEU A 79 3.57 11.37 15.37
C LEU A 79 2.54 12.49 15.59
N MET A 80 3.02 13.67 15.93
CA MET A 80 2.15 14.85 16.17
C MET A 80 1.64 15.51 14.88
N ASP A 81 2.17 15.11 13.73
CA ASP A 81 1.86 15.69 12.41
C ASP A 81 0.96 14.79 11.56
N TYR A 82 0.53 13.62 12.08
CA TYR A 82 -0.26 12.64 11.32
C TYR A 82 -1.52 13.27 10.72
N ASP A 83 -2.33 13.95 11.55
CA ASP A 83 -3.59 14.57 11.09
C ASP A 83 -3.33 15.64 10.03
N SER A 84 -2.28 16.46 10.22
CA SER A 84 -1.91 17.52 9.28
C SER A 84 -1.43 16.95 7.96
N TYR A 85 -0.63 15.87 8.00
CA TYR A 85 -0.16 15.17 6.82
C TYR A 85 -1.30 14.49 6.05
N GLU A 86 -2.14 13.72 6.75
CA GLU A 86 -3.29 13.05 6.13
C GLU A 86 -4.25 14.05 5.50
N LYS A 87 -4.50 15.17 6.18
CA LYS A 87 -5.29 16.28 5.63
C LYS A 87 -4.68 16.85 4.36
N ALA A 88 -3.36 17.09 4.34
CA ALA A 88 -2.67 17.56 3.14
C ALA A 88 -2.77 16.56 1.99
N GLU A 89 -2.60 15.25 2.26
CA GLU A 89 -2.75 14.21 1.25
C GLU A 89 -4.18 14.15 0.69
N MET A 90 -5.21 14.26 1.54
CA MET A 90 -6.62 14.19 1.12
C MET A 90 -7.12 15.46 0.42
N GLU A 91 -6.72 16.64 0.91
CA GLU A 91 -7.28 17.91 0.40
C GLU A 91 -6.46 18.51 -0.75
N ILE A 92 -5.15 18.20 -0.84
CA ILE A 92 -4.25 18.79 -1.83
C ILE A 92 -3.83 17.75 -2.87
N PHE A 93 -3.27 16.60 -2.44
CA PHE A 93 -2.66 15.64 -3.36
C PHE A 93 -3.68 14.68 -3.99
N GLN A 94 -4.63 14.16 -3.23
CA GLN A 94 -5.65 13.23 -3.76
C GLN A 94 -6.45 13.84 -4.93
N PRO A 95 -6.91 15.11 -4.91
CA PRO A 95 -7.60 15.71 -6.07
C PRO A 95 -6.73 15.77 -7.33
N ILE A 96 -5.42 15.96 -7.19
CA ILE A 96 -4.49 15.95 -8.32
C ILE A 96 -4.34 14.52 -8.86
N HIS A 97 -4.17 13.54 -7.97
CA HIS A 97 -4.15 12.14 -8.36
C HIS A 97 -5.45 11.68 -8.99
N GLN A 98 -6.61 12.16 -8.51
CA GLN A 98 -7.90 11.85 -9.10
C GLN A 98 -7.98 12.31 -10.56
N LYS A 99 -7.53 13.52 -10.89
CA LYS A 99 -7.46 13.99 -12.28
C LYS A 99 -6.60 13.08 -13.17
N VAL A 100 -5.48 12.57 -12.63
CA VAL A 100 -4.62 11.62 -13.36
C VAL A 100 -5.31 10.27 -13.57
N VAL A 101 -6.07 9.79 -12.59
CA VAL A 101 -6.90 8.58 -12.73
C VAL A 101 -7.98 8.80 -13.79
N ASP A 102 -8.73 9.90 -13.70
CA ASP A 102 -9.81 10.24 -14.62
C ASP A 102 -9.34 10.38 -16.08
N SER A 103 -8.10 10.84 -16.27
CA SER A 103 -7.46 10.94 -17.59
C SER A 103 -6.82 9.64 -18.08
N GLY A 104 -6.86 8.57 -17.28
CA GLY A 104 -6.22 7.29 -17.60
C GLY A 104 -4.71 7.28 -17.47
N GLY A 105 -4.10 8.27 -16.79
CA GLY A 105 -2.66 8.36 -16.55
C GLY A 105 -2.17 7.40 -15.48
N LYS A 106 -3.05 6.96 -14.58
CA LYS A 106 -2.83 5.87 -13.61
C LYS A 106 -4.15 5.14 -13.34
N GLY A 107 -4.06 3.96 -12.76
CA GLY A 107 -5.24 3.16 -12.44
C GLY A 107 -5.90 3.54 -11.13
N ASN A 108 -5.08 3.83 -10.11
CA ASN A 108 -5.57 4.15 -8.76
C ASN A 108 -4.47 4.87 -7.97
N TRP A 109 -4.86 5.56 -6.90
CA TRP A 109 -3.98 6.07 -5.86
C TRP A 109 -4.67 5.91 -4.50
N GLY A 110 -3.89 5.58 -3.47
CA GLY A 110 -4.38 5.47 -2.10
C GLY A 110 -3.36 5.88 -1.06
N LEU A 111 -3.85 6.34 0.08
CA LEU A 111 -3.08 6.66 1.29
C LEU A 111 -3.36 5.62 2.36
N ILE A 112 -2.31 5.08 2.94
CA ILE A 112 -2.34 4.04 3.97
C ILE A 112 -1.55 4.53 5.18
N ARG A 113 -2.14 4.44 6.38
CA ARG A 113 -1.47 4.67 7.66
C ARG A 113 -1.06 3.34 8.29
N PHE A 114 0.14 3.27 8.85
CA PHE A 114 0.57 2.13 9.65
C PHE A 114 0.07 2.29 11.09
N ILE A 115 -0.65 1.28 11.56
CA ILE A 115 -1.21 1.25 12.91
C ILE A 115 -0.23 0.57 13.88
N SER A 116 0.50 -0.44 13.41
CA SER A 116 1.47 -1.18 14.22
C SER A 116 2.47 -1.90 13.30
N PRO A 117 3.80 -1.92 13.63
CA PRO A 117 4.42 -1.16 14.71
C PRO A 117 4.48 0.35 14.43
N ILE A 118 4.44 1.16 15.48
CA ILE A 118 4.68 2.61 15.44
C ILE A 118 5.82 2.97 16.37
N GLY A 119 6.51 4.06 16.09
CA GLY A 119 7.61 4.57 16.91
C GLY A 119 8.66 5.32 16.10
N SER A 120 9.58 5.99 16.80
CA SER A 120 10.65 6.78 16.17
C SER A 120 11.54 5.93 15.26
N ASP A 121 11.80 4.69 15.63
CA ASP A 121 12.72 3.79 14.94
C ASP A 121 12.07 3.03 13.76
N THR A 122 10.75 3.13 13.57
CA THR A 122 10.12 2.61 12.36
C THR A 122 10.53 3.44 11.15
N TYR A 123 10.89 2.79 10.06
CA TYR A 123 11.37 3.50 8.86
C TYR A 123 10.28 4.30 8.14
N ALA A 124 9.01 3.93 8.31
CA ALA A 124 7.87 4.64 7.75
C ALA A 124 6.68 4.60 8.72
N SER A 125 5.75 5.53 8.56
CA SER A 125 4.49 5.62 9.29
C SER A 125 3.29 5.58 8.35
N HIS A 126 3.50 5.98 7.09
CA HIS A 126 2.50 6.01 6.04
C HIS A 126 3.08 5.45 4.73
N MET A 127 2.20 5.11 3.85
CA MET A 127 2.53 4.69 2.49
C MET A 127 1.47 5.25 1.53
N THR A 128 1.90 5.86 0.42
CA THR A 128 1.00 6.05 -0.71
C THR A 128 1.23 4.95 -1.73
N VAL A 129 0.15 4.52 -2.39
CA VAL A 129 0.21 3.49 -3.42
C VAL A 129 -0.40 4.02 -4.70
N SER A 130 0.37 4.00 -5.78
CA SER A 130 -0.13 4.28 -7.13
C SER A 130 -0.14 3.00 -7.95
N MET A 131 -1.26 2.69 -8.60
CA MET A 131 -1.41 1.54 -9.47
C MET A 131 -1.36 1.95 -10.95
N PHE A 132 -0.66 1.16 -11.75
CA PHE A 132 -0.49 1.38 -13.18
C PHE A 132 -0.72 0.06 -13.91
N LYS A 133 -1.24 0.14 -15.14
CA LYS A 133 -1.47 -1.06 -15.97
C LYS A 133 -0.17 -1.77 -16.36
N ASP A 134 0.94 -1.04 -16.46
CA ASP A 134 2.26 -1.53 -16.85
C ASP A 134 3.39 -0.54 -16.47
N TYR A 135 4.63 -0.94 -16.65
CA TYR A 135 5.80 -0.09 -16.43
C TYR A 135 5.86 1.14 -17.35
N LYS A 136 5.33 1.02 -18.58
CA LYS A 136 5.32 2.16 -19.52
C LYS A 136 4.44 3.28 -18.98
N GLN A 137 3.27 2.95 -18.44
CA GLN A 137 2.39 3.92 -17.80
C GLN A 137 3.04 4.49 -16.52
N ALA A 138 3.64 3.63 -15.70
CA ALA A 138 4.28 4.05 -14.45
C ALA A 138 5.47 5.01 -14.69
N LEU A 139 6.29 4.75 -15.71
CA LEU A 139 7.48 5.57 -16.00
C LEU A 139 7.17 6.84 -16.81
N ASN A 140 6.00 6.90 -17.47
CA ASN A 140 5.57 8.07 -18.24
C ASN A 140 4.51 8.89 -17.49
N GLN A 141 4.51 8.87 -16.16
CA GLN A 141 3.62 9.70 -15.37
C GLN A 141 3.83 11.18 -15.71
N ASN A 142 2.81 11.81 -16.26
CA ASN A 142 2.81 13.23 -16.53
C ASN A 142 1.85 13.92 -15.54
N ILE A 143 2.27 14.03 -14.28
CA ILE A 143 1.51 14.72 -13.26
C ILE A 143 1.83 16.22 -13.35
N ASN A 144 0.87 16.99 -13.81
CA ASN A 144 1.02 18.44 -13.84
C ASN A 144 0.66 19.06 -12.49
N TRP A 145 1.64 19.11 -11.59
CA TRP A 145 1.50 19.68 -10.25
C TRP A 145 1.21 21.19 -10.24
N GLY A 146 1.52 21.88 -11.35
CA GLY A 146 1.38 23.32 -11.45
C GLY A 146 0.14 23.81 -12.18
N GLU A 147 -0.69 22.92 -12.71
CA GLU A 147 -1.88 23.31 -13.46
C GLU A 147 -2.91 24.03 -12.59
N GLY A 148 -3.17 25.30 -12.89
CA GLY A 148 -4.06 26.14 -12.08
C GLY A 148 -3.52 26.55 -10.73
N ALA A 149 -2.22 26.36 -10.49
CA ALA A 149 -1.58 26.70 -9.23
C ALA A 149 -1.60 28.22 -8.99
N THR A 150 -1.99 28.60 -7.79
CA THR A 150 -1.85 29.95 -7.26
C THR A 150 -0.68 29.98 -6.25
N PRO A 151 -0.14 31.17 -5.89
CA PRO A 151 0.88 31.23 -4.84
C PRO A 151 0.43 30.56 -3.53
N ALA A 152 -0.86 30.69 -3.16
CA ALA A 152 -1.41 30.07 -1.96
C ALA A 152 -1.47 28.54 -2.07
N SER A 153 -1.94 27.98 -3.19
CA SER A 153 -1.98 26.53 -3.39
C SER A 153 -0.58 25.93 -3.51
N THR A 154 0.36 26.64 -4.13
CA THR A 154 1.78 26.23 -4.19
C THR A 154 2.38 26.18 -2.79
N LYS A 155 2.12 27.21 -1.95
CA LYS A 155 2.58 27.21 -0.57
C LYS A 155 1.99 26.03 0.20
N ALA A 156 0.69 25.82 0.12
CA ALA A 156 0.02 24.69 0.79
C ALA A 156 0.60 23.32 0.39
N MET A 157 0.92 23.13 -0.89
CA MET A 157 1.58 21.92 -1.39
C MET A 157 2.98 21.75 -0.79
N LEU A 158 3.78 22.82 -0.74
CA LEU A 158 5.13 22.77 -0.16
C LEU A 158 5.07 22.51 1.35
N ASP A 159 4.15 23.16 2.06
CA ASP A 159 3.91 22.91 3.48
C ASP A 159 3.52 21.43 3.72
N GLY A 160 2.64 20.87 2.89
CA GLY A 160 2.26 19.46 2.96
C GLY A 160 3.42 18.49 2.70
N ILE A 161 4.29 18.81 1.72
CA ILE A 161 5.50 18.03 1.45
C ILE A 161 6.47 18.08 2.64
N ALA A 162 6.57 19.23 3.32
CA ALA A 162 7.48 19.41 4.45
C ALA A 162 7.08 18.59 5.70
N LEU A 163 5.83 18.11 5.79
CA LEU A 163 5.35 17.27 6.91
C LEU A 163 5.91 15.84 6.86
N ARG A 164 6.52 15.42 5.76
CA ARG A 164 6.95 14.04 5.54
C ARG A 164 8.39 13.95 5.08
N ASP A 165 9.02 12.82 5.39
CA ASP A 165 10.29 12.40 4.85
C ASP A 165 10.05 11.13 4.00
N MET A 166 10.29 11.21 2.69
CA MET A 166 10.14 10.07 1.79
C MET A 166 11.35 9.14 1.95
N LYS A 167 11.14 8.01 2.61
CA LYS A 167 12.22 7.06 2.93
C LYS A 167 12.58 6.16 1.75
N TYR A 168 11.58 5.61 1.09
CA TYR A 168 11.76 4.68 -0.03
C TYR A 168 10.63 4.82 -1.03
N VAL A 169 10.96 4.56 -2.29
CA VAL A 169 9.99 4.34 -3.36
C VAL A 169 10.23 2.94 -3.91
N TYR A 170 9.25 2.06 -3.79
CA TYR A 170 9.31 0.72 -4.32
C TYR A 170 8.41 0.58 -5.51
N MET A 171 8.83 -0.24 -6.49
CA MET A 171 7.97 -0.66 -7.59
C MET A 171 7.86 -2.19 -7.57
N ALA A 172 6.63 -2.69 -7.58
CA ALA A 172 6.32 -4.11 -7.65
C ALA A 172 5.47 -4.40 -8.89
N ASN A 173 5.73 -5.56 -9.51
CA ASN A 173 4.97 -6.02 -10.67
C ASN A 173 4.15 -7.26 -10.30
N LEU A 174 2.86 -7.27 -10.67
CA LEU A 174 2.00 -8.43 -10.49
C LEU A 174 2.34 -9.51 -11.52
N ILE A 175 3.04 -10.55 -11.08
CA ILE A 175 3.50 -11.65 -11.95
C ILE A 175 2.57 -12.87 -11.93
N ARG A 176 1.68 -12.97 -10.94
CA ARG A 176 0.73 -14.09 -10.81
C ARG A 176 -0.53 -13.65 -10.06
N LYS A 177 -1.68 -14.01 -10.60
CA LYS A 177 -3.01 -13.85 -9.95
C LYS A 177 -3.63 -15.24 -9.79
N VAL A 178 -4.04 -15.58 -8.59
CA VAL A 178 -4.75 -16.82 -8.26
C VAL A 178 -6.15 -16.43 -7.81
N ARG A 179 -7.17 -17.00 -8.43
CA ARG A 179 -8.58 -16.79 -8.09
C ARG A 179 -9.05 -17.87 -7.15
#